data_0326ffe8846f555598ba4a1320dad5a0
#
_entry.id   0326ffe8846f555598ba4a1320dad5a0
#
_cell.length_a   1.000
_cell.length_b   1.000
_cell.length_c   1.000
_cell.angle_alpha   90.00
_cell.angle_beta   90.00
_cell.angle_gamma   90.00
#
_symmetry.space_group_name_H-M   'P 1'
#
loop_
_entity.id
_entity.type
_entity.pdbx_description
1 polymer ?
#
loop_
_entity_poly.entity_id
_entity_poly.type
_entity_poly.pdbx_seq_one_letter_code
_entity_poly.pdbx_strand_id
1 'polypeptide(L)'
;DTSGSVALTDTIKEVISLADLFLLDIKCINDNICQDLTGVSNKRELEFAKYLSDNNKDISIRQVLVPGITDHEDDLLKLKEFLQTVKKVDILPYHDLGKFKWTNLGLQYPLEGVRTANNDDVSRAKKILGLI
;
A
#
# COMPACT_ATOMS: atom_id res chain seq x y z
N ASP A 1 -11.15 3.40 5.97
CA ASP A 1 -9.89 2.66 5.93
C ASP A 1 -10.11 1.36 5.14
N THR A 2 -9.32 1.12 4.11
CA THR A 2 -9.54 -0.02 3.21
C THR A 2 -8.27 -0.45 2.48
N SER A 3 -8.19 -1.74 2.12
CA SER A 3 -7.21 -2.24 1.15
C SER A 3 -7.64 -1.99 -0.30
N GLY A 4 -8.91 -1.64 -0.56
CA GLY A 4 -9.43 -1.52 -1.92
C GLY A 4 -9.49 -2.84 -2.72
N SER A 5 -9.18 -3.97 -2.10
CA SER A 5 -9.09 -5.29 -2.77
C SER A 5 -10.47 -5.91 -3.02
N VAL A 6 -11.39 -5.12 -3.57
CA VAL A 6 -12.77 -5.50 -3.88
C VAL A 6 -13.12 -5.18 -5.33
N ALA A 7 -14.08 -5.92 -5.91
CA ALA A 7 -14.64 -5.57 -7.20
C ALA A 7 -15.51 -4.31 -7.09
N LEU A 8 -15.43 -3.40 -8.06
CA LEU A 8 -16.21 -2.16 -8.11
C LEU A 8 -17.65 -2.43 -8.59
N THR A 9 -18.42 -3.17 -7.79
CA THR A 9 -19.84 -3.39 -8.02
C THR A 9 -20.66 -2.12 -7.75
N ASP A 10 -21.92 -2.08 -8.17
CA ASP A 10 -22.80 -0.94 -7.91
C ASP A 10 -22.97 -0.68 -6.42
N THR A 11 -23.06 -1.74 -5.60
CA THR A 11 -23.10 -1.63 -4.14
C THR A 11 -21.84 -0.97 -3.57
N ILE A 12 -20.66 -1.37 -4.05
CA ILE A 12 -19.39 -0.76 -3.61
C ILE A 12 -19.31 0.70 -4.04
N LYS A 13 -19.75 1.04 -5.24
CA LYS A 13 -19.81 2.43 -5.72
C LYS A 13 -20.78 3.28 -4.90
N GLU A 14 -21.92 2.72 -4.48
CA GLU A 14 -22.85 3.38 -3.57
C GLU A 14 -22.18 3.66 -2.22
N VAL A 15 -21.51 2.67 -1.60
CA VAL A 15 -20.75 2.87 -0.35
C VAL A 15 -19.69 3.95 -0.52
N ILE A 16 -18.94 3.93 -1.64
CA ILE A 16 -17.94 4.96 -1.94
C ILE A 16 -18.59 6.36 -2.02
N SER A 17 -19.79 6.46 -2.58
CA SER A 17 -20.48 7.76 -2.70
C SER A 17 -20.76 8.42 -1.34
N LEU A 18 -20.98 7.62 -0.30
CA LEU A 18 -21.32 8.06 1.06
C LEU A 18 -20.12 8.39 1.93
N ALA A 19 -18.90 8.04 1.50
CA ALA A 19 -17.69 8.30 2.27
C ALA A 19 -17.01 9.59 1.79
N ASP A 20 -16.43 10.35 2.75
CA ASP A 20 -15.79 11.63 2.50
C ASP A 20 -14.27 11.48 2.29
N LEU A 21 -13.62 10.58 3.03
CA LEU A 21 -12.18 10.36 2.99
C LEU A 21 -11.85 8.86 2.94
N PHE A 22 -10.90 8.50 2.09
CA PHE A 22 -10.38 7.15 1.96
C PHE A 22 -8.93 7.07 2.42
N LEU A 23 -8.66 6.23 3.42
CA LEU A 23 -7.32 5.78 3.77
C LEU A 23 -7.07 4.46 3.06
N LEU A 24 -6.37 4.51 1.93
CA LEU A 24 -6.19 3.36 1.04
C LEU A 24 -4.77 2.81 1.16
N ASP A 25 -4.66 1.54 1.51
CA ASP A 25 -3.38 0.85 1.56
C ASP A 25 -3.01 0.31 0.18
N ILE A 26 -1.88 0.76 -0.38
CA ILE A 26 -1.22 0.10 -1.51
C ILE A 26 -0.03 -0.66 -0.95
N LYS A 27 -0.14 -2.00 -0.91
CA LYS A 27 0.90 -2.85 -0.30
C LYS A 27 2.14 -2.94 -1.17
N CYS A 28 1.98 -3.13 -2.47
CA CYS A 28 3.05 -3.13 -3.46
C CYS A 28 2.53 -2.63 -4.80
N ILE A 29 3.34 -1.88 -5.54
CA ILE A 29 3.03 -1.50 -6.92
C ILE A 29 3.33 -2.64 -7.90
N ASN A 30 4.30 -3.49 -7.57
CA ASN A 30 4.68 -4.67 -8.35
C ASN A 30 3.73 -5.83 -8.01
N ASP A 31 2.97 -6.30 -9.01
CA ASP A 31 1.93 -7.34 -8.79
C ASP A 31 2.52 -8.68 -8.31
N ASN A 32 3.68 -9.09 -8.82
CA ASN A 32 4.31 -10.34 -8.38
C ASN A 32 4.72 -10.26 -6.90
N ILE A 33 5.37 -9.17 -6.50
CA ILE A 33 5.73 -8.93 -5.10
C ILE A 33 4.47 -8.85 -4.23
N CYS A 34 3.40 -8.23 -4.74
CA CYS A 34 2.14 -8.13 -4.01
C CYS A 34 1.52 -9.51 -3.76
N GLN A 35 1.51 -10.39 -4.77
CA GLN A 35 1.00 -11.74 -4.64
C GLN A 35 1.84 -12.58 -3.66
N ASP A 36 3.16 -12.46 -3.71
CA ASP A 36 4.06 -13.16 -2.78
C ASP A 36 3.89 -12.66 -1.34
N LEU A 37 3.69 -11.36 -1.14
CA LEU A 37 3.60 -10.74 0.18
C LEU A 37 2.21 -10.85 0.81
N THR A 38 1.14 -10.77 0.02
CA THR A 38 -0.24 -10.66 0.51
C THR A 38 -1.13 -11.84 0.09
N GLY A 39 -0.68 -12.66 -0.84
CA GLY A 39 -1.47 -13.75 -1.42
C GLY A 39 -2.47 -13.32 -2.50
N VAL A 40 -2.54 -12.02 -2.83
CA VAL A 40 -3.50 -11.47 -3.81
C VAL A 40 -2.83 -10.48 -4.77
N SER A 41 -3.41 -10.36 -5.97
CA SER A 41 -2.99 -9.36 -6.97
C SER A 41 -3.39 -7.94 -6.52
N ASN A 42 -2.55 -6.95 -6.84
CA ASN A 42 -2.80 -5.53 -6.57
C ASN A 42 -3.76 -4.87 -7.57
N LYS A 43 -4.21 -5.56 -8.60
CA LYS A 43 -5.03 -4.97 -9.67
C LYS A 43 -6.28 -4.27 -9.15
N ARG A 44 -7.00 -4.92 -8.22
CA ARG A 44 -8.21 -4.33 -7.64
C ARG A 44 -7.93 -3.10 -6.78
N GLU A 45 -6.83 -3.11 -6.01
CA GLU A 45 -6.40 -1.94 -5.23
C GLU A 45 -6.13 -0.75 -6.14
N LEU A 46 -5.40 -0.97 -7.25
CA LEU A 46 -5.04 0.08 -8.21
C LEU A 46 -6.28 0.58 -8.98
N GLU A 47 -7.17 -0.32 -9.39
CA GLU A 47 -8.47 0.05 -10.00
C GLU A 47 -9.33 0.88 -9.03
N PHE A 48 -9.36 0.48 -7.75
CA PHE A 48 -10.09 1.19 -6.71
C PHE A 48 -9.53 2.60 -6.51
N ALA A 49 -8.20 2.74 -6.39
CA ALA A 49 -7.53 4.03 -6.27
C ALA A 49 -7.84 4.95 -7.48
N LYS A 50 -7.76 4.39 -8.70
CA LYS A 50 -8.09 5.12 -9.92
C LYS A 50 -9.55 5.57 -9.92
N TYR A 51 -10.48 4.69 -9.56
CA TYR A 51 -11.91 5.03 -9.48
C TYR A 51 -12.17 6.17 -8.51
N LEU A 52 -11.55 6.14 -7.32
CA LEU A 52 -11.66 7.22 -6.35
C LEU A 52 -11.14 8.56 -6.91
N SER A 53 -9.98 8.54 -7.57
CA SER A 53 -9.38 9.72 -8.19
C SER A 53 -10.26 10.29 -9.31
N ASP A 54 -10.77 9.43 -10.20
CA ASP A 54 -11.63 9.82 -11.32
C ASP A 54 -12.98 10.42 -10.83
N ASN A 55 -13.41 10.06 -9.61
CA ASN A 55 -14.61 10.59 -8.97
C ASN A 55 -14.33 11.71 -7.95
N ASN A 56 -13.15 12.30 -7.97
CA ASN A 56 -12.73 13.41 -7.10
C ASN A 56 -12.91 13.14 -5.59
N LYS A 57 -12.73 11.89 -5.17
CA LYS A 57 -12.77 11.54 -3.75
C LYS A 57 -11.45 11.94 -3.06
N ASP A 58 -11.55 12.34 -1.80
CA ASP A 58 -10.35 12.60 -0.99
C ASP A 58 -9.68 11.29 -0.60
N ILE A 59 -8.40 11.14 -0.99
CA ILE A 59 -7.62 9.92 -0.81
C ILE A 59 -6.33 10.25 -0.07
N SER A 60 -6.01 9.48 0.96
CA SER A 60 -4.68 9.36 1.53
C SER A 60 -4.16 7.94 1.27
N ILE A 61 -3.15 7.82 0.43
CA ILE A 61 -2.48 6.53 0.17
C ILE A 61 -1.50 6.23 1.30
N ARG A 62 -1.50 4.99 1.77
CA ARG A 62 -0.51 4.49 2.72
C ARG A 62 0.28 3.35 2.07
N GLN A 63 1.61 3.47 2.10
CA GLN A 63 2.53 2.45 1.62
C GLN A 63 3.40 1.97 2.77
N VAL A 64 3.37 0.68 3.09
CA VAL A 64 4.30 0.09 4.05
C VAL A 64 5.62 -0.23 3.36
N LEU A 65 6.69 0.39 3.85
CA LEU A 65 8.05 0.23 3.32
C LEU A 65 8.72 -0.97 4.00
N VAL A 66 8.82 -2.09 3.27
CA VAL A 66 9.48 -3.33 3.74
C VAL A 66 10.86 -3.41 3.09
N PRO A 67 11.96 -3.25 3.87
CA PRO A 67 13.33 -3.25 3.34
C PRO A 67 13.65 -4.53 2.56
N GLY A 68 14.20 -4.35 1.35
CA GLY A 68 14.55 -5.44 0.43
C GLY A 68 13.37 -6.08 -0.30
N ILE A 69 12.13 -5.59 -0.09
CA ILE A 69 10.93 -6.14 -0.71
C ILE A 69 10.14 -5.05 -1.45
N THR A 70 9.70 -3.99 -0.75
CA THR A 70 8.87 -2.93 -1.35
C THR A 70 9.62 -1.61 -1.49
N ASP A 71 10.92 -1.59 -1.23
CA ASP A 71 11.76 -0.40 -1.25
C ASP A 71 12.72 -0.32 -2.44
N HIS A 72 12.55 -1.18 -3.45
CA HIS A 72 13.33 -1.14 -4.69
C HIS A 72 13.05 0.15 -5.46
N GLU A 73 14.09 0.78 -5.98
CA GLU A 73 14.00 2.09 -6.64
C GLU A 73 13.05 2.08 -7.83
N ASP A 74 13.14 1.05 -8.69
CA ASP A 74 12.26 0.92 -9.85
C ASP A 74 10.76 0.84 -9.46
N ASP A 75 10.44 0.15 -8.36
CA ASP A 75 9.07 0.03 -7.89
C ASP A 75 8.60 1.32 -7.21
N LEU A 76 9.48 2.02 -6.50
CA LEU A 76 9.18 3.36 -5.97
C LEU A 76 8.95 4.38 -7.10
N LEU A 77 9.68 4.29 -8.20
CA LEU A 77 9.46 5.15 -9.38
C LEU A 77 8.11 4.84 -10.06
N LYS A 78 7.74 3.56 -10.22
CA LYS A 78 6.41 3.18 -10.71
C LYS A 78 5.29 3.66 -9.78
N LEU A 79 5.50 3.53 -8.47
CA LEU A 79 4.55 4.05 -7.47
C LEU A 79 4.41 5.57 -7.60
N LYS A 80 5.51 6.29 -7.78
CA LYS A 80 5.50 7.74 -8.02
C LYS A 80 4.64 8.11 -9.24
N GLU A 81 4.81 7.41 -10.36
CA GLU A 81 4.00 7.64 -11.56
C GLU A 81 2.51 7.39 -11.28
N PHE A 82 2.19 6.30 -10.59
CA PHE A 82 0.82 5.98 -10.21
C PHE A 82 0.21 7.05 -9.28
N LEU A 83 1.01 7.62 -8.39
CA LEU A 83 0.56 8.58 -7.38
C LEU A 83 0.39 10.02 -7.91
N GLN A 84 0.68 10.31 -9.18
CA GLN A 84 0.58 11.67 -9.74
C GLN A 84 -0.78 12.34 -9.55
N THR A 85 -1.84 11.55 -9.43
CA THR A 85 -3.22 12.04 -9.23
C THR A 85 -3.64 12.07 -7.75
N VAL A 86 -2.78 11.63 -6.83
CA VAL A 86 -3.10 11.52 -5.40
C VAL A 86 -2.44 12.65 -4.60
N LYS A 87 -3.24 13.35 -3.81
CA LYS A 87 -2.78 14.53 -3.05
C LYS A 87 -1.98 14.20 -1.79
N LYS A 88 -2.22 13.05 -1.18
CA LYS A 88 -1.61 12.67 0.09
C LYS A 88 -1.10 11.23 0.07
N VAL A 89 0.17 11.08 0.42
CA VAL A 89 0.85 9.80 0.51
C VAL A 89 1.64 9.73 1.81
N ASP A 90 1.40 8.67 2.59
CA ASP A 90 2.12 8.38 3.83
C ASP A 90 2.97 7.12 3.64
N ILE A 91 4.27 7.23 3.85
CA ILE A 91 5.20 6.10 3.88
C ILE A 91 5.35 5.61 5.30
N LEU A 92 4.86 4.40 5.57
CA LEU A 92 4.88 3.77 6.88
C LEU A 92 6.07 2.81 6.98
N PRO A 93 6.96 2.96 7.96
CA PRO A 93 8.04 2.00 8.15
C PRO A 93 7.48 0.64 8.60
N TYR A 94 7.96 -0.44 7.94
CA TYR A 94 7.67 -1.80 8.38
C TYR A 94 8.23 -2.04 9.78
N HIS A 95 7.43 -2.70 10.62
CA HIS A 95 7.80 -3.21 11.94
C HIS A 95 7.21 -4.62 12.15
N ASP A 96 7.87 -5.41 12.97
CA ASP A 96 7.50 -6.80 13.26
C ASP A 96 6.63 -7.00 14.52
N LEU A 97 6.05 -5.93 15.04
CA LEU A 97 5.21 -5.96 16.26
C LEU A 97 4.03 -6.95 16.18
N GLY A 98 3.59 -7.31 14.98
CA GLY A 98 2.53 -8.30 14.75
C GLY A 98 3.01 -9.76 14.74
N LYS A 99 4.32 -10.02 14.76
CA LYS A 99 4.90 -11.37 14.60
C LYS A 99 4.34 -12.37 15.64
N PHE A 100 4.16 -11.94 16.89
CA PHE A 100 3.62 -12.80 17.95
C PHE A 100 2.23 -13.37 17.62
N LYS A 101 1.42 -12.65 16.84
CA LYS A 101 0.08 -13.11 16.43
C LYS A 101 0.16 -14.34 15.52
N TRP A 102 1.14 -14.36 14.62
CA TRP A 102 1.40 -15.49 13.75
C TRP A 102 1.81 -16.72 14.56
N THR A 103 2.73 -16.54 15.53
CA THR A 103 3.15 -17.60 16.44
C THR A 103 1.96 -18.13 17.25
N ASN A 104 1.12 -17.26 17.79
CA ASN A 104 -0.07 -17.66 18.57
C ASN A 104 -1.10 -18.44 17.72
N LEU A 105 -1.15 -18.18 16.42
CA LEU A 105 -2.02 -18.90 15.49
C LEU A 105 -1.37 -20.19 14.94
N GLY A 106 -0.14 -20.52 15.33
CA GLY A 106 0.61 -21.66 14.80
C GLY A 106 1.02 -21.48 13.34
N LEU A 107 1.08 -20.24 12.85
CA LEU A 107 1.44 -19.91 11.48
C LEU A 107 2.89 -19.45 11.38
N GLN A 108 3.55 -19.75 10.26
CA GLN A 108 4.87 -19.23 9.97
C GLN A 108 4.79 -17.77 9.55
N TYR A 109 5.64 -16.93 10.14
CA TYR A 109 5.70 -15.50 9.79
C TYR A 109 6.36 -15.30 8.42
N PRO A 110 5.67 -14.71 7.43
CA PRO A 110 6.19 -14.61 6.05
C PRO A 110 7.43 -13.73 5.92
N LEU A 111 7.61 -12.77 6.83
CA LEU A 111 8.71 -11.81 6.83
C LEU A 111 9.80 -12.17 7.87
N GLU A 112 9.96 -13.47 8.18
CA GLU A 112 11.00 -13.93 9.10
C GLU A 112 12.39 -13.53 8.55
N GLY A 113 13.20 -12.90 9.41
CA GLY A 113 14.53 -12.41 9.04
C GLY A 113 14.57 -11.08 8.29
N VAL A 114 13.40 -10.51 7.92
CA VAL A 114 13.34 -9.16 7.34
C VAL A 114 13.50 -8.14 8.46
N ARG A 115 14.49 -7.24 8.32
CA ARG A 115 14.71 -6.17 9.30
C ARG A 115 13.58 -5.14 9.29
N THR A 116 13.35 -4.48 10.39
CA THR A 116 12.47 -3.31 10.46
C THR A 116 13.04 -2.14 9.64
N ALA A 117 12.16 -1.32 9.08
CA ALA A 117 12.56 -0.10 8.39
C ALA A 117 12.96 0.99 9.39
N ASN A 118 13.98 1.76 9.05
CA ASN A 118 14.45 2.89 9.84
C ASN A 118 14.15 4.23 9.15
N ASN A 119 14.52 5.33 9.81
CA ASN A 119 14.28 6.68 9.28
C ASN A 119 15.01 6.96 7.97
N ASP A 120 16.18 6.36 7.75
CA ASP A 120 16.95 6.56 6.51
C ASP A 120 16.26 5.86 5.32
N ASP A 121 15.70 4.66 5.54
CA ASP A 121 14.89 3.95 4.54
C ASP A 121 13.70 4.81 4.11
N VAL A 122 12.96 5.33 5.09
CA VAL A 122 11.79 6.18 4.84
C VAL A 122 12.18 7.48 4.12
N SER A 123 13.29 8.12 4.54
CA SER A 123 13.79 9.34 3.92
C SER A 123 14.21 9.11 2.47
N ARG A 124 14.89 8.00 2.19
CA ARG A 124 15.27 7.59 0.83
C ARG A 124 14.02 7.38 -0.04
N ALA A 125 13.04 6.62 0.44
CA ALA A 125 11.81 6.38 -0.30
C ALA A 125 11.05 7.69 -0.58
N LYS A 126 10.91 8.57 0.41
CA LYS A 126 10.26 9.88 0.25
C LYS A 126 10.96 10.75 -0.79
N LYS A 127 12.30 10.76 -0.84
CA LYS A 127 13.07 11.48 -1.88
C LYS A 127 12.78 10.94 -3.28
N ILE A 128 12.81 9.63 -3.47
CA ILE A 128 12.51 8.99 -4.76
C ILE A 128 11.09 9.34 -5.21
N LEU A 129 10.14 9.28 -4.29
CA LEU A 129 8.74 9.61 -4.56
C LEU A 129 8.50 11.12 -4.79
N GLY A 130 9.45 11.98 -4.41
CA GLY A 130 9.31 13.44 -4.51
C GLY A 130 8.38 14.04 -3.45
N LEU A 131 8.34 13.44 -2.26
CA LEU A 131 7.53 13.89 -1.13
C LEU A 131 8.30 14.86 -0.19
N ILE A 132 9.62 14.92 -0.36
CA ILE A 132 10.55 15.86 0.33
C ILE A 132 11.69 16.23 -0.61
#